data_0135e7d43272b68a5ab99ca7d160e0a3
#
_entry.id   0135e7d43272b68a5ab99ca7d160e0a3
#
_cell.length_a   1.000
_cell.length_b   1.000
_cell.length_c   1.000
_cell.angle_alpha   90.00
_cell.angle_beta   90.00
_cell.angle_gamma   90.00
#
_symmetry.space_group_name_H-M   'P 1'
#
loop_
_entity.id
_entity.type
_entity.pdbx_description
1 polymer ?
#
loop_
_entity_poly.entity_id
_entity_poly.type
_entity_poly.pdbx_seq_one_letter_code
_entity_poly.pdbx_strand_id
1 'polypeptide(L)'
;MSRDVFVTEHEDIRIEGESNAHDSKILITLSSVLGERTALITPTEVIESKSKLFVQAPRERVTVGAKKVERKVTTYTRNIGYVLTAILVLFSISSAMGLMKARIVLTGSMVPTINPGDVVLLAPPATINPKVGAIVSYTARRFDGTPVGTFTHRIMSGDPIGGYVVKGDANPTPDIQHPKIADISGVVFFKIPFIGKLLTPKSLLIIVP
;
A
#
# COMPACT_ATOMS: atom_id res chain seq x y z
N MET A 1 -25.94 -37.06 27.42
CA MET A 1 -24.90 -38.06 27.74
C MET A 1 -23.61 -37.59 27.10
N SER A 2 -22.66 -37.12 27.89
CA SER A 2 -21.37 -36.62 27.39
C SER A 2 -20.49 -37.82 27.04
N ARG A 3 -19.84 -37.78 25.86
CA ARG A 3 -18.79 -38.72 25.49
C ARG A 3 -17.48 -38.00 25.75
N ASP A 4 -16.67 -38.55 26.60
CA ASP A 4 -15.33 -38.06 26.82
C ASP A 4 -14.40 -38.76 25.85
N VAL A 5 -13.85 -38.00 24.90
CA VAL A 5 -12.87 -38.49 23.92
C VAL A 5 -11.53 -37.88 24.26
N PHE A 6 -10.50 -38.67 24.36
CA PHE A 6 -9.13 -38.20 24.55
C PHE A 6 -8.21 -38.80 23.52
N VAL A 7 -7.25 -38.01 23.09
CA VAL A 7 -6.19 -38.41 22.17
C VAL A 7 -4.85 -37.99 22.76
N THR A 8 -3.95 -38.94 22.91
CA THR A 8 -2.56 -38.68 23.32
C THR A 8 -1.62 -39.25 22.26
N GLU A 9 -0.69 -38.46 21.79
CA GLU A 9 0.25 -38.83 20.76
C GLU A 9 1.68 -38.58 21.30
N HIS A 10 2.51 -39.59 21.26
CA HIS A 10 3.92 -39.50 21.62
C HIS A 10 4.76 -40.27 20.60
N GLU A 11 5.61 -39.56 19.87
CA GLU A 11 6.50 -40.03 18.78
C GLU A 11 5.95 -41.20 17.94
N ASP A 12 5.97 -42.43 18.50
CA ASP A 12 5.60 -43.66 17.78
C ASP A 12 4.32 -44.31 18.34
N ILE A 13 3.67 -43.71 19.34
CA ILE A 13 2.52 -44.26 20.02
C ILE A 13 1.34 -43.27 19.98
N ARG A 14 0.23 -43.71 19.44
CA ARG A 14 -1.02 -42.94 19.46
C ARG A 14 -2.05 -43.71 20.27
N ILE A 15 -2.63 -43.04 21.22
CA ILE A 15 -3.69 -43.58 22.09
C ILE A 15 -4.95 -42.76 21.90
N GLU A 16 -5.99 -43.42 21.44
CA GLU A 16 -7.32 -42.80 21.29
C GLU A 16 -8.27 -43.53 22.24
N GLY A 17 -9.04 -42.81 23.00
CA GLY A 17 -10.00 -43.43 23.93
C GLY A 17 -11.39 -42.78 23.84
N GLU A 18 -12.40 -43.60 23.95
CA GLU A 18 -13.80 -43.19 24.10
C GLU A 18 -14.37 -43.88 25.35
N SER A 19 -14.88 -43.11 26.26
CA SER A 19 -15.51 -43.62 27.51
C SER A 19 -16.96 -43.15 27.61
N ASN A 20 -17.84 -44.09 27.87
CA ASN A 20 -19.23 -43.85 28.19
C ASN A 20 -19.56 -44.58 29.51
N ALA A 21 -20.67 -44.22 30.16
CA ALA A 21 -21.09 -44.80 31.46
C ALA A 21 -21.19 -46.34 31.48
N HIS A 22 -21.26 -47.00 30.31
CA HIS A 22 -21.44 -48.44 30.18
C HIS A 22 -20.42 -49.12 29.24
N ASP A 23 -19.58 -48.38 28.55
CA ASP A 23 -18.61 -48.92 27.61
C ASP A 23 -17.39 -47.99 27.47
N SER A 24 -16.21 -48.55 27.52
CA SER A 24 -14.97 -47.84 27.37
C SER A 24 -14.12 -48.55 26.34
N LYS A 25 -13.64 -47.81 25.33
CA LYS A 25 -12.79 -48.34 24.25
C LYS A 25 -11.52 -47.54 24.16
N ILE A 26 -10.39 -48.24 24.13
CA ILE A 26 -9.09 -47.60 23.97
C ILE A 26 -8.43 -48.23 22.74
N LEU A 27 -8.12 -47.43 21.75
CA LEU A 27 -7.34 -47.82 20.58
C LEU A 27 -5.90 -47.38 20.76
N ILE A 28 -4.99 -48.31 20.79
CA ILE A 28 -3.54 -48.03 20.84
C ILE A 28 -2.97 -48.36 19.48
N THR A 29 -2.34 -47.37 18.84
CA THR A 29 -1.66 -47.53 17.59
C THR A 29 -0.15 -47.35 17.81
N LEU A 30 0.63 -48.36 17.47
CA LEU A 30 2.08 -48.37 17.56
C LEU A 30 2.65 -48.34 16.14
N SER A 31 3.33 -47.26 15.81
CA SER A 31 3.99 -47.08 14.51
C SER A 31 5.47 -47.36 14.62
N SER A 32 6.00 -48.27 13.81
CA SER A 32 7.41 -48.57 13.76
C SER A 32 7.91 -48.70 12.31
N VAL A 33 9.23 -48.72 12.14
CA VAL A 33 9.85 -48.97 10.83
C VAL A 33 9.42 -50.28 10.17
N LEU A 34 8.94 -51.25 10.96
CA LEU A 34 8.47 -52.55 10.51
C LEU A 34 6.97 -52.61 10.23
N GLY A 35 6.27 -51.51 10.40
CA GLY A 35 4.80 -51.39 10.20
C GLY A 35 4.07 -50.91 11.45
N GLU A 36 2.77 -50.81 11.31
CA GLU A 36 1.87 -50.33 12.33
C GLU A 36 1.08 -51.50 12.94
N ARG A 37 0.94 -51.50 14.25
CA ARG A 37 0.12 -52.45 14.97
C ARG A 37 -0.92 -51.68 15.75
N THR A 38 -2.16 -52.12 15.70
CA THR A 38 -3.26 -51.55 16.45
C THR A 38 -3.85 -52.57 17.42
N ALA A 39 -4.11 -52.17 18.65
CA ALA A 39 -4.80 -52.94 19.65
C ALA A 39 -6.03 -52.16 20.11
N LEU A 40 -7.19 -52.79 20.05
CA LEU A 40 -8.40 -52.27 20.61
C LEU A 40 -8.63 -52.96 21.96
N ILE A 41 -8.63 -52.19 23.03
CA ILE A 41 -8.87 -52.66 24.38
C ILE A 41 -10.32 -52.29 24.74
N THR A 42 -11.11 -53.30 25.06
CA THR A 42 -12.45 -53.14 25.62
C THR A 42 -12.49 -53.74 27.03
N PRO A 43 -13.46 -53.42 27.88
CA PRO A 43 -13.53 -53.99 29.23
C PRO A 43 -13.59 -55.50 29.29
N THR A 44 -13.99 -56.16 28.21
CA THR A 44 -14.18 -57.59 28.12
C THR A 44 -13.16 -58.32 27.27
N GLU A 45 -12.46 -57.64 26.38
CA GLU A 45 -11.58 -58.30 25.39
C GLU A 45 -10.50 -57.35 24.86
N VAL A 46 -9.33 -57.90 24.54
CA VAL A 46 -8.24 -57.19 23.82
C VAL A 46 -8.13 -57.80 22.43
N ILE A 47 -8.46 -57.01 21.40
CA ILE A 47 -8.40 -57.43 19.99
C ILE A 47 -7.14 -56.85 19.36
N GLU A 48 -6.18 -57.71 19.05
CA GLU A 48 -5.00 -57.30 18.26
C GLU A 48 -5.24 -57.50 16.81
N SER A 49 -4.97 -56.45 16.02
CA SER A 49 -5.02 -56.52 14.59
C SER A 49 -3.60 -56.42 14.02
N LYS A 50 -3.18 -57.46 13.31
CA LYS A 50 -1.99 -57.42 12.43
C LYS A 50 -2.45 -56.96 11.05
N SER A 51 -2.70 -55.68 10.90
CA SER A 51 -2.94 -55.18 9.54
C SER A 51 -1.61 -55.15 8.79
N LYS A 52 -1.58 -55.73 7.58
CA LYS A 52 -0.51 -55.45 6.63
C LYS A 52 -0.66 -54.00 6.22
N LEU A 53 0.04 -53.14 6.90
CA LEU A 53 0.00 -51.73 6.53
C LEU A 53 0.85 -51.46 5.33
N PHE A 54 0.22 -50.78 4.41
CA PHE A 54 0.94 -49.87 3.55
C PHE A 54 1.61 -48.85 4.46
N VAL A 55 2.92 -48.90 4.56
CA VAL A 55 3.71 -47.79 5.06
C VAL A 55 3.42 -46.65 4.10
N GLN A 56 2.43 -45.81 4.40
CA GLN A 56 2.46 -44.48 3.81
C GLN A 56 3.77 -43.88 4.34
N ALA A 57 4.71 -43.71 3.41
CA ALA A 57 5.91 -42.93 3.71
C ALA A 57 5.46 -41.72 4.53
N PRO A 58 6.12 -41.42 5.66
CA PRO A 58 5.73 -40.29 6.46
C PRO A 58 5.52 -39.14 5.49
N ARG A 59 4.30 -38.61 5.42
CA ARG A 59 4.05 -37.38 4.69
C ARG A 59 4.96 -36.39 5.38
N GLU A 60 6.17 -36.21 4.81
CA GLU A 60 7.00 -35.08 5.20
C GLU A 60 6.07 -33.90 5.23
N ARG A 61 5.68 -33.46 6.43
CA ARG A 61 4.96 -32.23 6.56
C ARG A 61 5.89 -31.19 5.98
N VAL A 62 5.59 -30.76 4.74
CA VAL A 62 6.24 -29.64 4.08
C VAL A 62 5.86 -28.36 4.85
N THR A 63 6.16 -28.35 6.14
CA THR A 63 6.02 -27.17 7.00
C THR A 63 7.27 -26.28 6.96
N VAL A 64 8.38 -26.84 6.48
CA VAL A 64 9.66 -26.11 6.41
C VAL A 64 9.62 -25.03 5.32
N GLY A 65 8.87 -25.24 4.23
CA GLY A 65 8.72 -24.26 3.15
C GLY A 65 7.88 -23.04 3.54
N ALA A 66 6.76 -23.27 4.24
CA ALA A 66 5.85 -22.20 4.61
C ALA A 66 6.49 -21.19 5.59
N LYS A 67 7.18 -21.65 6.63
CA LYS A 67 7.89 -20.77 7.57
C LYS A 67 8.99 -19.92 6.90
N LYS A 68 9.68 -20.48 5.89
CA LYS A 68 10.75 -19.77 5.18
C LYS A 68 10.20 -18.73 4.21
N VAL A 69 9.03 -19.01 3.60
CA VAL A 69 8.31 -18.05 2.74
C VAL A 69 7.72 -16.92 3.58
N GLU A 70 7.05 -17.23 4.69
CA GLU A 70 6.50 -16.20 5.59
C GLU A 70 7.58 -15.26 6.14
N ARG A 71 8.75 -15.77 6.56
CA ARG A 71 9.86 -14.92 7.00
C ARG A 71 10.38 -14.00 5.89
N LYS A 72 10.49 -14.49 4.66
CA LYS A 72 10.92 -13.65 3.54
C LYS A 72 9.87 -12.57 3.24
N VAL A 73 8.60 -12.92 3.13
CA VAL A 73 7.50 -11.97 2.88
C VAL A 73 7.47 -10.90 3.99
N THR A 74 7.54 -11.29 5.25
CA THR A 74 7.54 -10.35 6.38
C THR A 74 8.75 -9.42 6.36
N THR A 75 9.91 -9.91 5.94
CA THR A 75 11.11 -9.07 5.82
C THR A 75 10.98 -8.07 4.68
N TYR A 76 10.47 -8.49 3.51
CA TYR A 76 10.24 -7.59 2.38
C TYR A 76 9.20 -6.50 2.71
N THR A 77 8.08 -6.86 3.31
CA THR A 77 7.03 -5.88 3.70
C THR A 77 7.55 -4.88 4.73
N ARG A 78 8.35 -5.33 5.69
CA ARG A 78 8.99 -4.46 6.67
C ARG A 78 10.00 -3.51 6.03
N ASN A 79 10.82 -3.99 5.11
CA ASN A 79 11.80 -3.15 4.40
C ASN A 79 11.10 -2.12 3.50
N ILE A 80 10.04 -2.51 2.79
CA ILE A 80 9.20 -1.59 2.02
C ILE A 80 8.60 -0.51 2.95
N GLY A 81 8.12 -0.91 4.13
CA GLY A 81 7.63 0.01 5.14
C GLY A 81 8.67 1.05 5.57
N TYR A 82 9.89 0.62 5.85
CA TYR A 82 10.98 1.54 6.21
C TYR A 82 11.34 2.50 5.06
N VAL A 83 11.39 2.00 3.82
CA VAL A 83 11.66 2.85 2.65
C VAL A 83 10.56 3.88 2.45
N LEU A 84 9.30 3.49 2.54
CA LEU A 84 8.16 4.42 2.43
C LEU A 84 8.19 5.47 3.56
N THR A 85 8.47 5.06 4.79
CA THR A 85 8.60 5.98 5.93
C THR A 85 9.74 6.96 5.71
N ALA A 86 10.90 6.49 5.25
CA ALA A 86 12.04 7.36 4.95
C ALA A 86 11.71 8.39 3.86
N ILE A 87 11.02 7.98 2.79
CA ILE A 87 10.56 8.87 1.73
C ILE A 87 9.60 9.94 2.29
N LEU A 88 8.64 9.54 3.13
CA LEU A 88 7.69 10.47 3.75
C LEU A 88 8.40 11.47 4.68
N VAL A 89 9.36 11.01 5.48
CA VAL A 89 10.15 11.87 6.36
C VAL A 89 10.98 12.86 5.55
N LEU A 90 11.68 12.42 4.52
CA LEU A 90 12.47 13.28 3.63
C LEU A 90 11.58 14.30 2.92
N PHE A 91 10.41 13.88 2.43
CA PHE A 91 9.44 14.79 1.83
C PHE A 91 8.94 15.83 2.84
N SER A 92 8.63 15.41 4.06
CA SER A 92 8.18 16.32 5.13
C SER A 92 9.25 17.36 5.50
N ILE A 93 10.49 16.93 5.64
CA ILE A 93 11.62 17.82 5.90
C ILE A 93 11.81 18.80 4.75
N SER A 94 11.84 18.32 3.50
CA SER A 94 11.97 19.16 2.31
C SER A 94 10.83 20.18 2.19
N SER A 95 9.62 19.79 2.54
CA SER A 95 8.45 20.68 2.54
C SER A 95 8.54 21.74 3.67
N ALA A 96 8.97 21.34 4.85
CA ALA A 96 9.18 22.26 5.99
C ALA A 96 10.29 23.30 5.69
N MET A 97 11.34 22.88 4.99
CA MET A 97 12.41 23.78 4.53
C MET A 97 11.99 24.65 3.32
N GLY A 98 10.76 24.48 2.81
CA GLY A 98 10.28 25.22 1.62
C GLY A 98 10.89 24.80 0.30
N LEU A 99 11.68 23.72 0.28
CA LEU A 99 12.35 23.21 -0.94
C LEU A 99 11.39 22.51 -1.89
N MET A 100 10.23 22.08 -1.40
CA MET A 100 9.26 21.33 -2.19
C MET A 100 7.84 21.55 -1.66
N LYS A 101 6.87 21.66 -2.57
CA LYS A 101 5.43 21.73 -2.21
C LYS A 101 4.65 20.76 -3.08
N ALA A 102 3.64 20.10 -2.49
CA ALA A 102 2.68 19.31 -3.24
C ALA A 102 1.36 20.06 -3.36
N ARG A 103 0.73 20.01 -4.54
CA ARG A 103 -0.60 20.59 -4.78
C ARG A 103 -1.47 19.60 -5.55
N ILE A 104 -2.74 19.54 -5.18
CA ILE A 104 -3.77 18.80 -5.92
C ILE A 104 -4.34 19.75 -6.97
N VAL A 105 -4.40 19.30 -8.22
CA VAL A 105 -5.01 20.04 -9.32
C VAL A 105 -6.51 19.76 -9.34
N LEU A 106 -7.31 20.80 -9.21
CA LEU A 106 -8.78 20.70 -9.11
C LEU A 106 -9.50 21.01 -10.42
N THR A 107 -8.84 21.75 -11.33
CA THR A 107 -9.46 22.24 -12.57
C THR A 107 -8.89 21.58 -13.81
N GLY A 108 -9.64 21.62 -14.92
CA GLY A 108 -9.24 21.02 -16.18
C GLY A 108 -8.41 21.92 -17.10
N SER A 109 -7.99 23.13 -16.66
CA SER A 109 -7.28 24.08 -17.53
C SER A 109 -5.95 23.56 -18.11
N MET A 110 -5.37 22.51 -17.53
CA MET A 110 -4.12 21.91 -17.98
C MET A 110 -4.30 20.55 -18.68
N VAL A 111 -5.52 20.16 -18.99
CA VAL A 111 -5.80 18.95 -19.77
C VAL A 111 -5.24 19.10 -21.19
N PRO A 112 -4.61 18.06 -21.79
CA PRO A 112 -4.42 16.69 -21.24
C PRO A 112 -3.16 16.51 -20.41
N THR A 113 -2.31 17.52 -20.28
CA THR A 113 -1.00 17.39 -19.62
C THR A 113 -1.16 17.07 -18.12
N ILE A 114 -2.06 17.79 -17.45
CA ILE A 114 -2.39 17.56 -16.03
C ILE A 114 -3.90 17.50 -15.92
N ASN A 115 -4.40 16.44 -15.31
CA ASN A 115 -5.85 16.23 -15.15
C ASN A 115 -6.31 16.59 -13.74
N PRO A 116 -7.60 16.94 -13.56
CA PRO A 116 -8.18 17.10 -12.24
C PRO A 116 -8.00 15.83 -11.39
N GLY A 117 -7.48 16.01 -10.16
CA GLY A 117 -7.13 14.92 -9.27
C GLY A 117 -5.69 14.43 -9.38
N ASP A 118 -4.87 15.01 -10.26
CA ASP A 118 -3.43 14.80 -10.24
C ASP A 118 -2.79 15.63 -9.11
N VAL A 119 -1.70 15.12 -8.55
CA VAL A 119 -0.85 15.86 -7.61
C VAL A 119 0.39 16.32 -8.34
N VAL A 120 0.71 17.60 -8.27
CA VAL A 120 1.96 18.17 -8.82
C VAL A 120 2.92 18.51 -7.70
N LEU A 121 4.19 18.19 -7.91
CA LEU A 121 5.29 18.59 -7.04
C LEU A 121 5.94 19.83 -7.61
N LEU A 122 6.10 20.84 -6.77
CA LEU A 122 6.60 22.17 -7.08
C LEU A 122 7.93 22.39 -6.36
N ALA A 123 8.90 22.89 -7.08
CA ALA A 123 10.13 23.44 -6.50
C ALA A 123 10.13 24.98 -6.59
N PRO A 124 10.73 25.68 -5.62
CA PRO A 124 10.81 27.13 -5.67
C PRO A 124 11.56 27.63 -6.92
N PRO A 125 11.26 28.84 -7.42
CA PRO A 125 11.96 29.42 -8.57
C PRO A 125 13.48 29.56 -8.37
N ALA A 126 13.92 29.67 -7.13
CA ALA A 126 15.34 29.68 -6.78
C ALA A 126 16.06 28.35 -7.04
N THR A 127 15.31 27.23 -6.98
CA THR A 127 15.86 25.88 -7.21
C THR A 127 15.72 25.47 -8.66
N ILE A 128 14.55 25.75 -9.26
CA ILE A 128 14.27 25.48 -10.68
C ILE A 128 13.85 26.79 -11.34
N ASN A 129 14.71 27.31 -12.18
CA ASN A 129 14.43 28.56 -12.88
C ASN A 129 13.25 28.41 -13.85
N PRO A 130 12.20 29.23 -13.74
CA PRO A 130 11.09 29.24 -14.68
C PRO A 130 11.58 29.63 -16.08
N LYS A 131 11.21 28.87 -17.09
CA LYS A 131 11.55 29.13 -18.50
C LYS A 131 10.37 28.80 -19.40
N VAL A 132 10.38 29.30 -20.62
CA VAL A 132 9.38 28.99 -21.64
C VAL A 132 9.18 27.49 -21.77
N GLY A 133 7.93 27.05 -21.79
CA GLY A 133 7.51 25.65 -21.76
C GLY A 133 7.35 25.03 -20.36
N ALA A 134 7.94 25.61 -19.32
CA ALA A 134 7.75 25.12 -17.96
C ALA A 134 6.32 25.37 -17.45
N ILE A 135 5.83 24.47 -16.63
CA ILE A 135 4.55 24.64 -15.94
C ILE A 135 4.85 25.25 -14.57
N VAL A 136 4.19 26.35 -14.26
CA VAL A 136 4.38 27.09 -13.01
C VAL A 136 3.06 27.23 -12.26
N SER A 137 3.17 27.20 -10.93
CA SER A 137 2.06 27.57 -10.06
C SER A 137 2.29 28.99 -9.57
N TYR A 138 1.35 29.88 -9.80
CA TYR A 138 1.44 31.28 -9.44
C TYR A 138 0.18 31.77 -8.73
N THR A 139 0.32 32.84 -7.96
CA THR A 139 -0.80 33.49 -7.28
C THR A 139 -1.33 34.62 -8.15
N ALA A 140 -2.57 34.48 -8.64
CA ALA A 140 -3.22 35.56 -9.33
C ALA A 140 -3.72 36.62 -8.34
N ARG A 141 -3.62 37.89 -8.74
CA ARG A 141 -4.02 39.03 -7.93
C ARG A 141 -5.00 39.93 -8.68
N ARG A 142 -5.89 40.60 -7.94
CA ARG A 142 -6.71 41.68 -8.48
C ARG A 142 -5.85 42.92 -8.71
N PHE A 143 -6.46 43.93 -9.36
CA PHE A 143 -5.79 45.23 -9.57
C PHE A 143 -5.45 45.97 -8.26
N ASP A 144 -6.17 45.67 -7.16
CA ASP A 144 -5.90 46.17 -5.81
C ASP A 144 -4.80 45.39 -5.08
N GLY A 145 -4.18 44.38 -5.73
CA GLY A 145 -3.13 43.52 -5.18
C GLY A 145 -3.66 42.34 -4.34
N THR A 146 -4.98 42.23 -4.11
CA THR A 146 -5.52 41.12 -3.33
C THR A 146 -5.42 39.79 -4.08
N PRO A 147 -5.00 38.69 -3.43
CA PRO A 147 -4.88 37.39 -4.07
C PRO A 147 -6.29 36.84 -4.41
N VAL A 148 -6.47 36.39 -5.62
CA VAL A 148 -7.70 35.73 -6.10
C VAL A 148 -7.65 34.23 -5.90
N GLY A 149 -6.47 33.64 -6.16
CA GLY A 149 -6.28 32.22 -6.10
C GLY A 149 -4.91 31.80 -6.68
N THR A 150 -4.66 30.52 -6.62
CA THR A 150 -3.43 29.95 -7.20
C THR A 150 -3.80 29.14 -8.43
N PHE A 151 -3.15 29.45 -9.52
CA PHE A 151 -3.30 28.78 -10.81
C PHE A 151 -2.03 28.03 -11.20
N THR A 152 -2.18 27.01 -12.00
CA THR A 152 -1.05 26.23 -12.51
C THR A 152 -1.16 26.18 -14.01
N HIS A 153 -0.30 26.93 -14.71
CA HIS A 153 -0.34 27.09 -16.15
C HIS A 153 1.08 27.02 -16.76
N ARG A 154 1.15 26.94 -18.08
CA ARG A 154 2.41 26.84 -18.83
C ARG A 154 2.91 28.22 -19.26
N ILE A 155 4.21 28.45 -19.11
CA ILE A 155 4.87 29.64 -19.62
C ILE A 155 4.96 29.54 -21.15
N MET A 156 4.36 30.51 -21.83
CA MET A 156 4.40 30.63 -23.29
C MET A 156 5.52 31.57 -23.77
N SER A 157 5.75 32.66 -23.03
CA SER A 157 6.77 33.67 -23.32
C SER A 157 7.03 34.56 -22.11
N GLY A 158 7.91 35.54 -22.25
CA GLY A 158 8.21 36.50 -21.18
C GLY A 158 9.51 36.20 -20.45
N ASP A 159 9.78 37.01 -19.43
CA ASP A 159 11.03 36.99 -18.66
C ASP A 159 10.76 37.28 -17.18
N PRO A 160 11.74 37.06 -16.26
CA PRO A 160 11.58 37.27 -14.85
C PRO A 160 11.24 38.71 -14.43
N ILE A 161 11.62 39.71 -15.22
CA ILE A 161 11.49 41.15 -14.91
C ILE A 161 10.19 41.69 -15.46
N GLY A 162 9.91 41.45 -16.73
CA GLY A 162 8.70 41.91 -17.43
C GLY A 162 7.45 41.12 -17.07
N GLY A 163 7.64 39.92 -16.57
CA GLY A 163 6.58 38.96 -16.28
C GLY A 163 6.42 37.92 -17.40
N TYR A 164 5.80 36.81 -17.04
CA TYR A 164 5.58 35.68 -17.92
C TYR A 164 4.18 35.69 -18.50
N VAL A 165 4.05 35.47 -19.80
CA VAL A 165 2.77 35.13 -20.42
C VAL A 165 2.51 33.67 -20.16
N VAL A 166 1.44 33.37 -19.42
CA VAL A 166 1.09 32.00 -19.02
C VAL A 166 -0.25 31.62 -19.64
N LYS A 167 -0.43 30.32 -19.89
CA LYS A 167 -1.64 29.79 -20.49
C LYS A 167 -1.91 28.38 -20.00
N GLY A 168 -3.16 28.07 -19.66
CA GLY A 168 -3.61 26.69 -19.47
C GLY A 168 -3.60 25.93 -20.81
N ASP A 169 -3.15 24.68 -20.78
CA ASP A 169 -3.03 23.87 -22.02
C ASP A 169 -4.39 23.68 -22.71
N ALA A 170 -5.48 23.63 -21.96
CA ALA A 170 -6.86 23.54 -22.46
C ALA A 170 -7.50 24.91 -22.75
N ASN A 171 -6.90 26.02 -22.33
CA ASN A 171 -7.48 27.33 -22.49
C ASN A 171 -7.30 27.84 -23.92
N PRO A 172 -8.27 28.55 -24.52
CA PRO A 172 -8.11 29.13 -25.87
C PRO A 172 -7.14 30.30 -25.89
N THR A 173 -7.09 31.11 -24.84
CA THR A 173 -6.30 32.33 -24.74
C THR A 173 -5.34 32.30 -23.56
N PRO A 174 -4.22 33.07 -23.63
CA PRO A 174 -3.36 33.30 -22.49
C PRO A 174 -4.11 33.99 -21.33
N ASP A 175 -3.56 33.89 -20.14
CA ASP A 175 -4.07 34.57 -18.97
C ASP A 175 -3.81 36.07 -19.08
N ILE A 176 -4.72 36.88 -18.55
CA ILE A 176 -4.60 38.34 -18.55
C ILE A 176 -3.42 38.81 -17.70
N GLN A 177 -3.16 38.07 -16.62
CA GLN A 177 -2.05 38.42 -15.72
C GLN A 177 -0.72 37.85 -16.23
N HIS A 178 0.31 38.68 -16.13
CA HIS A 178 1.68 38.29 -16.43
C HIS A 178 2.45 38.15 -15.09
N PRO A 179 2.41 36.95 -14.45
CA PRO A 179 3.06 36.78 -13.15
C PRO A 179 4.56 37.01 -13.25
N LYS A 180 5.09 37.78 -12.32
CA LYS A 180 6.51 37.98 -12.14
C LYS A 180 7.09 36.84 -11.31
N ILE A 181 8.40 36.74 -11.22
CA ILE A 181 9.06 35.68 -10.44
C ILE A 181 8.60 35.62 -8.97
N ALA A 182 8.28 36.79 -8.39
CA ALA A 182 7.77 36.88 -7.01
C ALA A 182 6.35 36.32 -6.82
N ASP A 183 5.56 36.26 -7.89
CA ASP A 183 4.21 35.70 -7.85
C ASP A 183 4.22 34.17 -8.05
N ILE A 184 5.34 33.62 -8.53
CA ILE A 184 5.49 32.20 -8.82
C ILE A 184 5.74 31.45 -7.50
N SER A 185 4.78 30.65 -7.10
CA SER A 185 4.85 29.79 -5.91
C SER A 185 5.78 28.58 -6.09
N GLY A 186 6.02 28.17 -7.35
CA GLY A 186 6.90 27.09 -7.71
C GLY A 186 6.77 26.63 -9.15
N VAL A 187 7.79 25.91 -9.61
CA VAL A 187 7.85 25.26 -10.91
C VAL A 187 7.52 23.79 -10.75
N VAL A 188 6.61 23.27 -11.57
CA VAL A 188 6.24 21.85 -11.57
C VAL A 188 7.40 21.05 -12.15
N PHE A 189 7.90 20.09 -11.39
CA PHE A 189 8.96 19.20 -11.83
C PHE A 189 8.52 17.73 -11.89
N PHE A 190 7.44 17.37 -11.17
CA PHE A 190 6.91 16.01 -11.18
C PHE A 190 5.38 16.00 -11.04
N LYS A 191 4.74 15.03 -11.67
CA LYS A 191 3.29 14.82 -11.62
C LYS A 191 2.99 13.40 -11.17
N ILE A 192 2.09 13.24 -10.20
CA ILE A 192 1.59 11.96 -9.70
C ILE A 192 0.12 11.87 -10.12
N PRO A 193 -0.22 11.01 -11.08
CA PRO A 193 -1.58 10.94 -11.60
C PRO A 193 -2.55 10.32 -10.59
N PHE A 194 -3.78 10.80 -10.56
CA PHE A 194 -4.94 10.26 -9.84
C PHE A 194 -4.87 10.18 -8.29
N ILE A 195 -3.73 10.41 -7.67
CA ILE A 195 -3.59 10.30 -6.20
C ILE A 195 -4.44 11.34 -5.48
N GLY A 196 -4.62 12.52 -6.05
CA GLY A 196 -5.46 13.56 -5.46
C GLY A 196 -6.92 13.15 -5.29
N LYS A 197 -7.44 12.30 -6.18
CA LYS A 197 -8.80 11.74 -6.06
C LYS A 197 -8.98 10.85 -4.83
N LEU A 198 -7.90 10.22 -4.38
CA LEU A 198 -7.88 9.37 -3.18
C LEU A 198 -7.80 10.22 -1.90
N LEU A 199 -7.18 11.39 -1.99
CA LEU A 199 -6.91 12.30 -0.86
C LEU A 199 -8.01 13.34 -0.64
N THR A 200 -8.85 13.59 -1.65
CA THR A 200 -9.99 14.53 -1.53
C THR A 200 -11.24 13.80 -1.07
N PRO A 201 -11.90 14.21 0.01
CA PRO A 201 -13.20 13.67 0.40
C PRO A 201 -14.21 13.90 -0.74
N LYS A 202 -15.03 12.88 -1.02
CA LYS A 202 -16.02 12.90 -2.10
C LYS A 202 -16.95 14.13 -2.08
N SER A 203 -17.15 14.73 -0.91
CA SER A 203 -17.93 15.94 -0.72
C SER A 203 -17.32 17.21 -1.33
N LEU A 204 -16.01 17.27 -1.51
CA LEU A 204 -15.34 18.42 -2.11
C LEU A 204 -15.34 18.37 -3.65
N LEU A 205 -15.53 17.19 -4.24
CA LEU A 205 -15.56 16.98 -5.70
C LEU A 205 -16.89 17.39 -6.34
N ILE A 206 -17.92 17.67 -5.55
CA ILE A 206 -19.29 18.01 -6.03
C ILE A 206 -19.52 19.53 -6.15
N ILE A 207 -18.62 20.37 -5.65
CA ILE A 207 -18.87 21.83 -5.49
C ILE A 207 -18.22 22.69 -6.59
N VAL A 208 -17.63 22.10 -7.62
CA VAL A 208 -17.11 22.90 -8.74
C VAL A 208 -17.78 22.47 -10.04
N PRO A 209 -18.78 23.23 -10.51
CA PRO A 209 -19.31 23.08 -11.86
C PRO A 209 -18.30 23.48 -12.92
#